data_a9c3b8cbd7a071f6218b556b984f46e0
#
_entry.id   a9c3b8cbd7a071f6218b556b984f46e0
#
_cell.length_a   1.000
_cell.length_b   1.000
_cell.length_c   1.000
_cell.angle_alpha   90.00
_cell.angle_beta   90.00
_cell.angle_gamma   90.00
#
_symmetry.space_group_name_H-M   'P 1'
#
loop_
_entity.id
_entity.type
_entity.pdbx_description
1 polymer ?
#
loop_
_entity_poly.entity_id
_entity_poly.type
_entity_poly.pdbx_seq_one_letter_code
_entity_poly.pdbx_strand_id
1 'polypeptide(L)'
;TLASNLCVAIVSPVIFSLVGTQGEMSFGASLWYVCRQVGPLLLLPLAGAWILEYFIPSAHKVLKSHQSISFYLWSFSLTIVVGKTVSFIMQQDSKNYGEEFLIAFAALLLCIGQFAIGRWIGRRHGETIAGGQGLGQKNTILAIWMAQVYLSPLSSIGPAAYVLWQNSINSWQLWKKRKR
;
A
#
# COMPACT_ATOMS: atom_id res chain seq x y z
N THR A 1 4.87 8.44 4.56
CA THR A 1 4.10 7.18 4.77
C THR A 1 3.08 7.34 5.89
N LEU A 2 3.47 7.80 7.10
CA LEU A 2 2.58 7.93 8.26
C LEU A 2 1.46 8.94 7.99
N ALA A 3 1.77 10.14 7.50
CA ALA A 3 0.80 11.15 7.12
C ALA A 3 -0.15 10.65 6.01
N SER A 4 0.37 9.95 5.00
CA SER A 4 -0.45 9.37 3.93
C SER A 4 -1.45 8.33 4.46
N ASN A 5 -1.00 7.43 5.35
CA ASN A 5 -1.89 6.43 5.94
C ASN A 5 -2.93 7.07 6.88
N LEU A 6 -2.55 8.13 7.61
CA LEU A 6 -3.48 8.89 8.43
C LEU A 6 -4.55 9.59 7.57
N CYS A 7 -4.16 10.22 6.47
CA CYS A 7 -5.10 10.80 5.51
C CYS A 7 -6.06 9.74 4.96
N VAL A 8 -5.56 8.56 4.59
CA VAL A 8 -6.41 7.46 4.12
C VAL A 8 -7.39 7.04 5.22
N ALA A 9 -6.92 6.89 6.46
CA ALA A 9 -7.78 6.49 7.58
C ALA A 9 -8.93 7.48 7.84
N ILE A 10 -8.72 8.78 7.60
CA ILE A 10 -9.73 9.83 7.79
C ILE A 10 -10.63 9.93 6.56
N VAL A 11 -10.06 9.94 5.36
CA VAL A 11 -10.80 10.21 4.11
C VAL A 11 -11.63 9.01 3.66
N SER A 12 -11.14 7.78 3.88
CA SER A 12 -11.84 6.59 3.39
C SER A 12 -13.24 6.41 3.99
N PRO A 13 -13.47 6.56 5.31
CA PRO A 13 -14.82 6.48 5.86
C PRO A 13 -15.78 7.54 5.28
N VAL A 14 -15.27 8.75 4.97
CA VAL A 14 -16.06 9.80 4.31
C VAL A 14 -16.48 9.35 2.92
N ILE A 15 -15.55 8.84 2.12
CA ILE A 15 -15.84 8.35 0.77
C ILE A 15 -16.83 7.19 0.83
N PHE A 16 -16.64 6.22 1.72
CA PHE A 16 -17.54 5.07 1.83
C PHE A 16 -18.94 5.46 2.29
N SER A 17 -19.07 6.47 3.16
CA SER A 17 -20.39 6.99 3.54
C SER A 17 -21.12 7.69 2.37
N LEU A 18 -20.38 8.29 1.44
CA LEU A 18 -20.94 8.93 0.24
C LEU A 18 -21.31 7.93 -0.86
N VAL A 19 -20.55 6.86 -0.99
CA VAL A 19 -20.80 5.79 -1.99
C VAL A 19 -21.94 4.87 -1.57
N GLY A 20 -22.34 4.87 -0.30
CA GLY A 20 -23.59 4.28 0.17
C GLY A 20 -23.71 2.76 0.09
N THR A 21 -22.61 2.02 0.03
CA THR A 21 -22.65 0.66 -0.48
C THR A 21 -22.85 -0.43 0.58
N GLN A 22 -22.56 -0.24 1.81
CA GLN A 22 -22.80 -1.29 2.82
C GLN A 22 -22.52 -0.75 4.22
N GLY A 23 -23.51 -0.48 4.98
CA GLY A 23 -23.32 -0.52 6.40
C GLY A 23 -24.00 0.59 7.17
N GLU A 24 -24.82 0.11 8.08
CA GLU A 24 -25.41 0.83 9.20
C GLU A 24 -24.34 1.41 10.17
N MET A 25 -23.04 1.38 9.80
CA MET A 25 -21.99 1.91 10.65
C MET A 25 -21.91 3.43 10.51
N SER A 26 -22.04 4.12 11.63
CA SER A 26 -21.82 5.55 11.68
C SER A 26 -20.37 5.91 11.27
N PHE A 27 -20.17 7.13 10.76
CA PHE A 27 -18.83 7.64 10.41
C PHE A 27 -17.81 7.45 11.55
N GLY A 28 -18.22 7.74 12.80
CA GLY A 28 -17.35 7.58 13.97
C GLY A 28 -16.94 6.13 14.23
N ALA A 29 -17.86 5.17 14.04
CA ALA A 29 -17.55 3.75 14.19
C ALA A 29 -16.60 3.27 13.11
N SER A 30 -16.80 3.69 11.86
CA SER A 30 -15.90 3.36 10.72
C SER A 30 -14.51 3.94 10.94
N LEU A 31 -14.42 5.21 11.35
CA LEU A 31 -13.14 5.86 11.65
C LEU A 31 -12.42 5.13 12.80
N TRP A 32 -13.11 4.83 13.88
CA TRP A 32 -12.54 4.10 15.01
C TRP A 32 -12.02 2.72 14.59
N TYR A 33 -12.80 2.00 13.80
CA TYR A 33 -12.43 0.67 13.31
C TYR A 33 -11.16 0.72 12.45
N VAL A 34 -11.07 1.67 11.52
CA VAL A 34 -9.87 1.87 10.68
C VAL A 34 -8.66 2.28 11.54
N CYS A 35 -8.84 3.21 12.47
CA CYS A 35 -7.76 3.65 13.36
C CYS A 35 -7.26 2.50 14.25
N ARG A 36 -8.17 1.68 14.79
CA ARG A 36 -7.81 0.51 15.61
C ARG A 36 -7.03 -0.54 14.82
N GLN A 37 -7.35 -0.73 13.55
CA GLN A 37 -6.68 -1.71 12.69
C GLN A 37 -5.32 -1.20 12.20
N VAL A 38 -5.25 0.06 11.77
CA VAL A 38 -4.07 0.65 11.13
C VAL A 38 -3.10 1.23 12.15
N GLY A 39 -3.63 1.78 13.24
CA GLY A 39 -2.83 2.44 14.28
C GLY A 39 -1.71 1.56 14.83
N PRO A 40 -1.98 0.36 15.33
CA PRO A 40 -0.93 -0.52 15.84
C PRO A 40 0.12 -0.88 14.78
N LEU A 41 -0.29 -1.15 13.55
CA LEU A 41 0.62 -1.50 12.45
C LEU A 41 1.63 -0.38 12.13
N LEU A 42 1.25 0.87 12.37
CA LEU A 42 2.10 2.04 12.12
C LEU A 42 2.86 2.48 13.37
N LEU A 43 2.15 2.55 14.50
CA LEU A 43 2.69 3.13 15.73
C LEU A 43 3.61 2.18 16.47
N LEU A 44 3.34 0.85 16.48
CA LEU A 44 4.19 -0.11 17.20
C LEU A 44 5.61 -0.17 16.64
N PRO A 45 5.84 -0.28 15.30
CA PRO A 45 7.19 -0.26 14.76
C PRO A 45 7.90 1.08 14.99
N LEU A 46 7.16 2.20 14.90
CA LEU A 46 7.71 3.53 15.15
C LEU A 46 8.13 3.70 16.61
N ALA A 47 7.23 3.34 17.54
CA ALA A 47 7.52 3.39 18.98
C ALA A 47 8.66 2.44 19.35
N GLY A 48 8.68 1.22 18.77
CA GLY A 48 9.76 0.25 18.96
C GLY A 48 11.11 0.80 18.50
N ALA A 49 11.15 1.43 17.32
CA ALA A 49 12.39 2.06 16.81
C ALA A 49 12.85 3.21 17.73
N TRP A 50 11.93 4.02 18.21
CA TRP A 50 12.22 5.14 19.10
C TRP A 50 12.71 4.69 20.49
N ILE A 51 12.08 3.66 21.05
CA ILE A 51 12.49 3.02 22.31
C ILE A 51 13.89 2.43 22.17
N LEU A 52 14.17 1.72 21.07
CA LEU A 52 15.51 1.17 20.80
C LEU A 52 16.57 2.26 20.66
N GLU A 53 16.26 3.35 19.97
CA GLU A 53 17.18 4.47 19.79
C GLU A 53 17.53 5.13 21.14
N TYR A 54 16.52 5.33 22.00
CA TYR A 54 16.68 6.05 23.25
C TYR A 54 17.23 5.18 24.39
N PHE A 55 16.70 3.95 24.55
CA PHE A 55 17.05 3.10 25.71
C PHE A 55 18.16 2.09 25.41
N ILE A 56 18.33 1.67 24.15
CA ILE A 56 19.30 0.63 23.77
C ILE A 56 20.08 1.06 22.51
N PRO A 57 20.90 2.14 22.61
CA PRO A 57 21.60 2.67 21.43
C PRO A 57 22.54 1.69 20.76
N SER A 58 23.07 0.72 21.52
CA SER A 58 23.92 -0.35 20.97
C SER A 58 23.15 -1.25 20.02
N ALA A 59 21.94 -1.69 20.38
CA ALA A 59 21.06 -2.48 19.51
C ALA A 59 20.61 -1.69 18.29
N HIS A 60 20.28 -0.40 18.47
CA HIS A 60 19.94 0.48 17.36
C HIS A 60 21.07 0.59 16.33
N LYS A 61 22.34 0.76 16.78
CA LYS A 61 23.51 0.80 15.89
C LYS A 61 23.69 -0.52 15.12
N VAL A 62 23.53 -1.67 15.79
CA VAL A 62 23.62 -2.98 15.14
C VAL A 62 22.51 -3.16 14.08
N LEU A 63 21.27 -2.81 14.41
CA LEU A 63 20.16 -2.88 13.46
C LEU A 63 20.38 -1.94 12.26
N LYS A 64 20.88 -0.72 12.51
CA LYS A 64 21.18 0.25 11.46
C LYS A 64 22.32 -0.22 10.55
N SER A 65 23.32 -0.93 11.08
CA SER A 65 24.41 -1.49 10.26
C SER A 65 23.95 -2.66 9.36
N HIS A 66 22.84 -3.31 9.73
CA HIS A 66 22.29 -4.47 9.00
C HIS A 66 21.01 -4.13 8.20
N GLN A 67 20.91 -2.94 7.65
CA GLN A 67 19.74 -2.51 6.83
C GLN A 67 19.41 -3.46 5.67
N SER A 68 20.40 -4.20 5.17
CA SER A 68 20.18 -5.22 4.13
C SER A 68 19.18 -6.29 4.55
N ILE A 69 19.09 -6.63 5.84
CA ILE A 69 18.12 -7.61 6.37
C ILE A 69 16.69 -7.12 6.12
N SER A 70 16.42 -5.82 6.32
CA SER A 70 15.11 -5.23 6.05
C SER A 70 14.68 -5.41 4.59
N PHE A 71 15.63 -5.32 3.65
CA PHE A 71 15.36 -5.55 2.23
C PHE A 71 14.97 -7.01 1.96
N TYR A 72 15.68 -7.97 2.54
CA TYR A 72 15.35 -9.40 2.38
C TYR A 72 14.01 -9.76 3.03
N LEU A 73 13.74 -9.24 4.23
CA LEU A 73 12.45 -9.43 4.91
C LEU A 73 11.29 -8.81 4.10
N TRP A 74 11.51 -7.62 3.54
CA TRP A 74 10.54 -6.98 2.65
C TRP A 74 10.30 -7.82 1.39
N SER A 75 11.35 -8.33 0.75
CA SER A 75 11.25 -9.17 -0.44
C SER A 75 10.49 -10.47 -0.16
N PHE A 76 10.77 -11.12 0.97
CA PHE A 76 10.06 -12.32 1.42
C PHE A 76 8.57 -12.03 1.69
N SER A 77 8.28 -10.96 2.44
CA SER A 77 6.90 -10.53 2.70
C SER A 77 6.16 -10.21 1.41
N LEU A 78 6.84 -9.57 0.46
CA LEU A 78 6.27 -9.27 -0.86
C LEU A 78 5.87 -10.53 -1.61
N THR A 79 6.68 -11.57 -1.59
CA THR A 79 6.38 -12.86 -2.22
C THR A 79 5.10 -13.46 -1.65
N ILE A 80 4.93 -13.42 -0.32
CA ILE A 80 3.72 -13.91 0.35
C ILE A 80 2.50 -13.07 -0.07
N VAL A 81 2.63 -11.74 -0.08
CA VAL A 81 1.54 -10.83 -0.44
C VAL A 81 1.11 -11.03 -1.89
N VAL A 82 2.07 -11.13 -2.82
CA VAL A 82 1.78 -11.39 -4.24
C VAL A 82 1.10 -12.75 -4.40
N GLY A 83 1.60 -13.79 -3.73
CA GLY A 83 0.98 -15.12 -3.76
C GLY A 83 -0.46 -15.10 -3.27
N LYS A 84 -0.75 -14.44 -2.15
CA LYS A 84 -2.11 -14.27 -1.64
C LYS A 84 -3.00 -13.46 -2.61
N THR A 85 -2.45 -12.41 -3.22
CA THR A 85 -3.17 -11.60 -4.20
C THR A 85 -3.56 -12.41 -5.43
N VAL A 86 -2.63 -13.18 -5.98
CA VAL A 86 -2.91 -14.07 -7.12
C VAL A 86 -3.95 -15.13 -6.75
N SER A 87 -3.78 -15.79 -5.59
CA SER A 87 -4.75 -16.77 -5.09
C SER A 87 -6.14 -16.15 -4.93
N PHE A 88 -6.23 -14.94 -4.44
CA PHE A 88 -7.50 -14.22 -4.28
C PHE A 88 -8.16 -13.95 -5.64
N ILE A 89 -7.40 -13.47 -6.65
CA ILE A 89 -7.91 -13.23 -8.00
C ILE A 89 -8.40 -14.56 -8.64
N MET A 90 -7.66 -15.64 -8.45
CA MET A 90 -8.02 -16.95 -9.01
C MET A 90 -9.26 -17.59 -8.37
N GLN A 91 -9.64 -17.18 -7.16
CA GLN A 91 -10.82 -17.66 -6.45
C GLN A 91 -12.10 -16.89 -6.77
N GLN A 92 -12.01 -15.82 -7.57
CA GLN A 92 -13.20 -15.08 -8.00
C GLN A 92 -14.01 -15.88 -9.02
N ASP A 93 -15.34 -15.66 -9.02
CA ASP A 93 -16.24 -16.33 -9.95
C ASP A 93 -15.95 -15.97 -11.42
N SER A 94 -15.83 -16.97 -12.27
CA SER A 94 -15.49 -16.82 -13.69
C SER A 94 -16.48 -15.98 -14.51
N LYS A 95 -17.64 -15.65 -13.95
CA LYS A 95 -18.67 -14.86 -14.62
C LYS A 95 -18.32 -13.39 -14.85
N ASN A 96 -17.35 -12.86 -14.12
CA ASN A 96 -17.03 -11.42 -14.08
C ASN A 96 -15.66 -11.08 -14.71
N TYR A 97 -15.04 -12.00 -15.44
CA TYR A 97 -13.69 -11.78 -16.01
C TYR A 97 -13.53 -10.48 -16.80
N GLY A 98 -14.57 -10.05 -17.52
CA GLY A 98 -14.51 -8.78 -18.28
C GLY A 98 -14.39 -7.56 -17.37
N GLU A 99 -15.17 -7.51 -16.30
CA GLU A 99 -15.16 -6.43 -15.32
C GLU A 99 -13.85 -6.44 -14.50
N GLU A 100 -13.41 -7.62 -14.09
CA GLU A 100 -12.14 -7.82 -13.38
C GLU A 100 -10.95 -7.35 -14.19
N PHE A 101 -10.92 -7.71 -15.49
CA PHE A 101 -9.87 -7.25 -16.40
C PHE A 101 -9.90 -5.72 -16.56
N LEU A 102 -11.09 -5.14 -16.72
CA LEU A 102 -11.23 -3.69 -16.85
C LEU A 102 -10.75 -2.96 -15.60
N ILE A 103 -11.11 -3.45 -14.41
CA ILE A 103 -10.67 -2.91 -13.12
C ILE A 103 -9.15 -3.03 -12.98
N ALA A 104 -8.58 -4.20 -13.30
CA ALA A 104 -7.14 -4.43 -13.24
C ALA A 104 -6.36 -3.54 -14.22
N PHE A 105 -6.91 -3.34 -15.43
CA PHE A 105 -6.33 -2.44 -16.42
C PHE A 105 -6.42 -0.98 -16.00
N ALA A 106 -7.55 -0.53 -15.45
CA ALA A 106 -7.68 0.80 -14.88
C ALA A 106 -6.68 1.02 -13.74
N ALA A 107 -6.49 0.04 -12.87
CA ALA A 107 -5.47 0.07 -11.82
C ALA A 107 -4.04 0.20 -12.38
N LEU A 108 -3.73 -0.43 -13.52
CA LEU A 108 -2.45 -0.26 -14.22
C LEU A 108 -2.25 1.18 -14.69
N LEU A 109 -3.26 1.75 -15.36
CA LEU A 109 -3.19 3.13 -15.85
C LEU A 109 -3.00 4.12 -14.70
N LEU A 110 -3.75 3.94 -13.62
CA LEU A 110 -3.61 4.74 -12.40
C LEU A 110 -2.22 4.60 -11.79
N CYS A 111 -1.68 3.38 -11.74
CA CYS A 111 -0.34 3.12 -11.21
C CYS A 111 0.72 3.85 -12.03
N ILE A 112 0.71 3.69 -13.35
CA ILE A 112 1.65 4.39 -14.26
C ILE A 112 1.52 5.90 -14.11
N GLY A 113 0.29 6.42 -14.12
CA GLY A 113 0.02 7.86 -13.97
C GLY A 113 0.56 8.41 -12.65
N GLN A 114 0.33 7.73 -11.54
CA GLN A 114 0.81 8.16 -10.23
C GLN A 114 2.33 8.15 -10.13
N PHE A 115 3.00 7.11 -10.65
CA PHE A 115 4.47 7.08 -10.72
C PHE A 115 5.01 8.19 -11.64
N ALA A 116 4.37 8.45 -12.78
CA ALA A 116 4.78 9.49 -13.72
C ALA A 116 4.64 10.89 -13.11
N ILE A 117 3.47 11.19 -12.55
CA ILE A 117 3.18 12.48 -11.89
C ILE A 117 4.11 12.68 -10.69
N GLY A 118 4.26 11.66 -9.84
CA GLY A 118 5.16 11.73 -8.69
C GLY A 118 6.61 12.01 -9.09
N ARG A 119 7.10 11.36 -10.14
CA ARG A 119 8.44 11.62 -10.68
C ARG A 119 8.57 13.00 -11.31
N TRP A 120 7.53 13.48 -11.98
CA TRP A 120 7.52 14.83 -12.56
C TRP A 120 7.59 15.91 -11.48
N ILE A 121 6.79 15.78 -10.41
CA ILE A 121 6.84 16.67 -9.26
C ILE A 121 8.19 16.58 -8.56
N GLY A 122 8.65 15.37 -8.26
CA GLY A 122 9.94 15.13 -7.58
C GLY A 122 11.14 15.67 -8.36
N ARG A 123 11.08 15.62 -9.71
CA ARG A 123 12.13 16.19 -10.57
C ARG A 123 12.32 17.69 -10.35
N ARG A 124 11.22 18.42 -10.11
CA ARG A 124 11.28 19.88 -9.86
C ARG A 124 11.99 20.23 -8.55
N HIS A 125 12.09 19.28 -7.63
CA HIS A 125 12.71 19.43 -6.31
C HIS A 125 14.02 18.64 -6.18
N GLY A 126 14.56 18.10 -7.26
CA GLY A 126 15.78 17.27 -7.24
C GLY A 126 15.57 15.84 -6.73
N GLU A 127 14.33 15.45 -6.37
CA GLU A 127 13.99 14.19 -5.69
C GLU A 127 13.09 13.30 -6.54
N THR A 128 13.51 13.02 -7.77
CA THR A 128 12.70 12.28 -8.77
C THR A 128 12.26 10.90 -8.29
N ILE A 129 13.14 10.16 -7.60
CA ILE A 129 12.82 8.81 -7.12
C ILE A 129 11.87 8.88 -5.94
N ALA A 130 12.17 9.74 -4.96
CA ALA A 130 11.33 9.92 -3.78
C ALA A 130 9.92 10.39 -4.15
N GLY A 131 9.80 11.33 -5.09
CA GLY A 131 8.49 11.77 -5.60
C GLY A 131 7.71 10.64 -6.27
N GLY A 132 8.35 9.83 -7.11
CA GLY A 132 7.72 8.68 -7.75
C GLY A 132 7.26 7.64 -6.75
N GLN A 133 8.09 7.31 -5.76
CA GLN A 133 7.74 6.37 -4.69
C GLN A 133 6.65 6.93 -3.77
N GLY A 134 6.73 8.20 -3.41
CA GLY A 134 5.75 8.83 -2.51
C GLY A 134 4.33 8.82 -3.06
N LEU A 135 4.15 9.02 -4.37
CA LEU A 135 2.84 9.01 -5.01
C LEU A 135 2.46 7.64 -5.56
N GLY A 136 3.41 6.87 -6.09
CA GLY A 136 3.15 5.59 -6.75
C GLY A 136 3.00 4.40 -5.81
N GLN A 137 3.69 4.38 -4.67
CA GLN A 137 3.53 3.30 -3.69
C GLN A 137 2.36 3.56 -2.75
N LYS A 138 1.48 2.57 -2.65
CA LYS A 138 0.29 2.60 -1.79
C LYS A 138 0.30 1.46 -0.78
N ASN A 139 -0.38 1.66 0.34
CA ASN A 139 -0.70 0.59 1.28
C ASN A 139 -1.86 -0.24 0.71
N THR A 140 -1.53 -1.08 -0.24
CA THR A 140 -2.51 -1.86 -0.99
C THR A 140 -3.17 -2.95 -0.17
N ILE A 141 -2.48 -3.50 0.85
CA ILE A 141 -3.07 -4.49 1.77
C ILE A 141 -4.23 -3.86 2.54
N LEU A 142 -4.02 -2.65 3.06
CA LEU A 142 -5.09 -1.90 3.70
C LEU A 142 -6.24 -1.63 2.73
N ALA A 143 -5.93 -1.22 1.49
CA ALA A 143 -6.95 -0.94 0.48
C ALA A 143 -7.76 -2.18 0.09
N ILE A 144 -7.13 -3.36 -0.05
CA ILE A 144 -7.81 -4.64 -0.30
C ILE A 144 -8.79 -4.93 0.84
N TRP A 145 -8.29 -4.87 2.07
CA TRP A 145 -9.12 -5.12 3.25
C TRP A 145 -10.29 -4.15 3.35
N MET A 146 -10.06 -2.86 3.14
CA MET A 146 -11.12 -1.85 3.16
C MET A 146 -12.16 -2.08 2.06
N ALA A 147 -11.74 -2.44 0.84
CA ALA A 147 -12.64 -2.75 -0.24
C ALA A 147 -13.54 -3.96 0.08
N GLN A 148 -12.99 -4.98 0.73
CA GLN A 148 -13.75 -6.17 1.14
C GLN A 148 -14.75 -5.89 2.27
N VAL A 149 -14.37 -5.03 3.22
CA VAL A 149 -15.21 -4.74 4.39
C VAL A 149 -16.31 -3.73 4.07
N TYR A 150 -16.01 -2.71 3.27
CA TYR A 150 -16.91 -1.57 3.06
C TYR A 150 -17.59 -1.55 1.70
N LEU A 151 -17.07 -2.28 0.70
CA LEU A 151 -17.62 -2.29 -0.65
C LEU A 151 -18.07 -3.70 -1.04
N SER A 152 -17.32 -4.34 -1.94
CA SER A 152 -17.62 -5.68 -2.41
C SER A 152 -16.34 -6.46 -2.68
N PRO A 153 -16.36 -7.80 -2.72
CA PRO A 153 -15.22 -8.59 -3.13
C PRO A 153 -14.64 -8.16 -4.50
N LEU A 154 -15.50 -7.83 -5.46
CA LEU A 154 -15.10 -7.35 -6.79
C LEU A 154 -14.29 -6.04 -6.71
N SER A 155 -14.68 -5.13 -5.83
CA SER A 155 -13.97 -3.85 -5.63
C SER A 155 -12.54 -4.03 -5.12
N SER A 156 -12.22 -5.16 -4.49
CA SER A 156 -10.87 -5.44 -4.00
C SER A 156 -9.88 -5.87 -5.10
N ILE A 157 -10.37 -6.19 -6.29
CA ILE A 157 -9.52 -6.53 -7.45
C ILE A 157 -8.65 -5.34 -7.88
N GLY A 158 -9.18 -4.12 -7.83
CA GLY A 158 -8.41 -2.92 -8.15
C GLY A 158 -7.13 -2.79 -7.32
N PRO A 159 -7.21 -2.67 -5.99
CA PRO A 159 -6.02 -2.64 -5.15
C PRO A 159 -5.20 -3.93 -5.19
N ALA A 160 -5.80 -5.11 -5.41
CA ALA A 160 -5.08 -6.37 -5.58
C ALA A 160 -4.20 -6.35 -6.84
N ALA A 161 -4.76 -5.95 -7.98
CA ALA A 161 -4.00 -5.77 -9.22
C ALA A 161 -2.93 -4.67 -9.07
N TYR A 162 -3.24 -3.59 -8.35
CA TYR A 162 -2.28 -2.52 -8.09
C TYR A 162 -1.04 -3.00 -7.34
N VAL A 163 -1.15 -4.01 -6.43
CA VAL A 163 0.01 -4.65 -5.80
C VAL A 163 0.99 -5.17 -6.85
N LEU A 164 0.47 -5.89 -7.85
CA LEU A 164 1.30 -6.47 -8.91
C LEU A 164 1.96 -5.37 -9.74
N TRP A 165 1.21 -4.37 -10.14
CA TRP A 165 1.69 -3.28 -10.99
C TRP A 165 2.74 -2.41 -10.28
N GLN A 166 2.50 -1.96 -9.05
CA GLN A 166 3.47 -1.14 -8.33
C GLN A 166 4.78 -1.89 -8.07
N ASN A 167 4.72 -3.18 -7.75
CA ASN A 167 5.91 -3.98 -7.50
C ASN A 167 6.68 -4.29 -8.79
N SER A 168 5.98 -4.52 -9.90
CA SER A 168 6.60 -4.66 -11.23
C SER A 168 7.34 -3.39 -11.65
N ILE A 169 6.71 -2.22 -11.48
CA ILE A 169 7.34 -0.92 -11.77
C ILE A 169 8.56 -0.69 -10.86
N ASN A 170 8.47 -1.01 -9.56
CA ASN A 170 9.58 -0.88 -8.64
C ASN A 170 10.74 -1.80 -9.00
N SER A 171 10.46 -3.06 -9.30
CA SER A 171 11.47 -4.04 -9.72
C SER A 171 12.17 -3.58 -11.00
N TRP A 172 11.42 -3.07 -11.97
CA TRP A 172 11.99 -2.49 -13.20
C TRP A 172 12.87 -1.26 -12.93
N GLN A 173 12.45 -0.37 -12.02
CA GLN A 173 13.27 0.80 -11.64
C GLN A 173 14.56 0.40 -10.95
N LEU A 174 14.54 -0.58 -10.05
CA LEU A 174 15.72 -1.12 -9.38
C LEU A 174 16.69 -1.76 -10.39
N TRP A 175 16.16 -2.57 -11.31
CA TRP A 175 16.95 -3.18 -12.37
C TRP A 175 17.62 -2.13 -13.26
N LYS A 176 16.90 -1.07 -13.66
CA LYS A 176 17.45 0.02 -14.47
C LYS A 176 18.54 0.80 -13.73
N LYS A 177 18.39 1.00 -12.41
CA LYS A 177 19.41 1.66 -11.59
C LYS A 177 20.70 0.84 -11.49
N ARG A 178 20.57 -0.50 -11.41
CA ARG A 178 21.72 -1.42 -11.30
C ARG A 178 22.59 -1.47 -12.58
N LYS A 179 22.00 -1.12 -13.72
CA LYS A 179 22.72 -1.11 -15.03
C LYS A 179 23.42 0.21 -15.36
N ARG A 180 23.22 1.22 -14.53
CA ARG A 180 23.91 2.51 -14.63
C ARG A 180 25.04 2.62 -13.61
#